data_d28aab20994ecd1b3bec5e9d35dd5bd0
#
_entry.id   d28aab20994ecd1b3bec5e9d35dd5bd0
#
_cell.length_a   1.000
_cell.length_b   1.000
_cell.length_c   1.000
_cell.angle_alpha   90.00
_cell.angle_beta   90.00
_cell.angle_gamma   90.00
#
_symmetry.space_group_name_H-M   'P 1'
#
loop_
_entity.id
_entity.type
_entity.pdbx_description
1 polymer ?
#
loop_
_entity_poly.entity_id
_entity_poly.type
_entity_poly.pdbx_seq_one_letter_code
_entity_poly.pdbx_strand_id
1 'polypeptide(L)'
;MIGKIAASLTWVALRKIQFYWPVNKQSTINTDKSELMKLVGLSKAYDKVVALDDVSLQMVVGEFIALCGPSGAGKSTLLYMVAGLLGADAGSIDVAGYDVSKMSSFEKTRFRKEVIGVVFQDARLIPYLDIRENILAAAGNQNRADQLIVSLGLEGRTSHLPGELSAGEQQRVGLARALVHFPKLVLADEPTGNLDDASAEAVVSGLQNYVKDGGSVLVVTHDPRVLSKADRVITLEKGKILL
;
A
#
# COMPACT_ATOMS: atom_id res chain seq x y z
N MET A 1 51.38 -23.16 16.35
CA MET A 1 50.66 -23.80 15.26
C MET A 1 49.19 -23.80 15.60
N ILE A 2 48.56 -22.60 15.61
CA ILE A 2 47.12 -22.40 15.79
C ILE A 2 46.79 -21.17 14.95
N GLY A 3 46.27 -21.37 13.79
CA GLY A 3 45.80 -20.28 12.94
C GLY A 3 45.10 -20.86 11.72
N LYS A 4 43.87 -20.43 11.46
CA LYS A 4 42.97 -20.72 10.33
C LYS A 4 41.86 -21.72 10.62
N ILE A 5 40.83 -21.30 11.39
CA ILE A 5 39.44 -21.74 11.19
C ILE A 5 38.55 -20.58 11.71
N ALA A 6 38.26 -19.62 10.89
CA ALA A 6 37.21 -18.63 11.15
C ALA A 6 36.89 -17.80 9.88
N ALA A 7 36.39 -18.44 8.83
CA ALA A 7 35.82 -17.69 7.68
C ALA A 7 35.01 -18.60 6.76
N SER A 8 33.99 -19.32 7.25
CA SER A 8 33.11 -20.09 6.35
C SER A 8 31.69 -20.35 6.88
N LEU A 9 31.18 -19.53 7.82
CA LEU A 9 29.87 -19.78 8.41
C LEU A 9 28.86 -18.56 8.30
N THR A 10 29.11 -17.63 7.42
CA THR A 10 28.26 -16.44 7.30
C THR A 10 27.45 -16.34 6.00
N TRP A 11 27.49 -17.32 5.09
CA TRP A 11 26.79 -17.23 3.80
C TRP A 11 25.62 -18.21 3.61
N VAL A 12 25.32 -19.09 4.55
CA VAL A 12 24.25 -20.10 4.42
C VAL A 12 23.01 -19.77 5.26
N ALA A 13 23.06 -18.83 6.20
CA ALA A 13 21.97 -18.51 7.10
C ALA A 13 20.93 -17.49 6.54
N LEU A 14 21.19 -16.85 5.41
CA LEU A 14 20.32 -15.80 4.85
C LEU A 14 19.30 -16.28 3.81
N ARG A 15 19.12 -17.58 3.62
CA ARG A 15 18.22 -18.12 2.57
C ARG A 15 16.91 -18.72 3.06
N LYS A 16 16.49 -18.54 4.30
CA LYS A 16 15.19 -19.03 4.80
C LYS A 16 14.56 -18.10 5.84
N ILE A 17 14.37 -16.82 5.54
CA ILE A 17 13.32 -16.05 6.18
C ILE A 17 12.10 -16.17 5.26
N GLN A 18 11.40 -17.26 5.40
CA GLN A 18 10.10 -17.47 4.81
C GLN A 18 9.13 -16.56 5.60
N PHE A 19 8.59 -15.52 4.95
CA PHE A 19 7.57 -14.65 5.52
C PHE A 19 6.40 -15.53 5.97
N TYR A 20 6.27 -15.74 7.28
CA TYR A 20 5.15 -16.44 7.86
C TYR A 20 3.99 -15.44 8.00
N TRP A 21 3.12 -15.40 7.01
CA TRP A 21 1.77 -14.86 7.16
C TRP A 21 0.99 -15.89 8.00
N PRO A 22 0.34 -15.51 9.12
CA PRO A 22 -0.56 -16.42 9.81
C PRO A 22 -1.83 -16.60 8.98
N VAL A 23 -1.74 -17.41 7.93
CA VAL A 23 -2.93 -17.93 7.26
C VAL A 23 -3.55 -18.93 8.24
N ASN A 24 -4.70 -18.58 8.76
CA ASN A 24 -5.54 -19.53 9.47
C ASN A 24 -5.92 -20.65 8.48
N LYS A 25 -5.14 -21.75 8.50
CA LYS A 25 -5.38 -22.92 7.66
C LYS A 25 -6.61 -23.65 8.15
N GLN A 26 -7.77 -23.22 7.69
CA GLN A 26 -8.94 -24.10 7.51
C GLN A 26 -9.93 -23.42 6.57
N SER A 27 -9.65 -23.49 5.27
CA SER A 27 -10.70 -23.59 4.24
C SER A 27 -10.05 -24.15 2.98
N THR A 28 -10.59 -25.25 2.54
CA THR A 28 -10.40 -25.94 1.27
C THR A 28 -10.15 -24.96 0.13
N ILE A 29 -9.09 -25.23 -0.64
CA ILE A 29 -8.75 -24.53 -1.88
C ILE A 29 -9.95 -24.65 -2.83
N ASN A 30 -10.77 -23.62 -2.85
CA ASN A 30 -11.75 -23.40 -3.89
C ASN A 30 -11.18 -22.28 -4.79
N THR A 31 -11.05 -22.54 -6.06
CA THR A 31 -10.40 -21.70 -7.09
C THR A 31 -11.22 -20.46 -7.50
N ASP A 32 -12.11 -19.97 -6.65
CA ASP A 32 -12.76 -18.66 -6.80
C ASP A 32 -12.02 -17.66 -5.93
N LYS A 33 -11.21 -16.78 -6.56
CA LYS A 33 -10.60 -15.65 -5.89
C LYS A 33 -11.72 -14.80 -5.28
N SER A 34 -11.82 -14.76 -3.96
CA SER A 34 -12.86 -14.01 -3.27
C SER A 34 -12.77 -12.51 -3.59
N GLU A 35 -13.91 -11.86 -3.79
CA GLU A 35 -14.02 -10.42 -4.01
C GLU A 35 -13.46 -9.69 -2.78
N LEU A 36 -12.51 -8.78 -2.99
CA LEU A 36 -11.93 -7.93 -1.94
C LEU A 36 -12.56 -6.55 -1.91
N MET A 37 -12.78 -5.96 -3.08
CA MET A 37 -13.32 -4.62 -3.20
C MET A 37 -14.36 -4.58 -4.33
N LYS A 38 -15.46 -3.89 -4.06
CA LYS A 38 -16.52 -3.61 -5.02
C LYS A 38 -16.97 -2.16 -4.93
N LEU A 39 -16.81 -1.45 -6.02
CA LEU A 39 -17.27 -0.09 -6.23
C LEU A 39 -18.43 -0.13 -7.22
N VAL A 40 -19.53 0.54 -6.91
CA VAL A 40 -20.72 0.55 -7.78
C VAL A 40 -21.24 1.98 -7.92
N GLY A 41 -21.21 2.49 -9.14
CA GLY A 41 -21.83 3.77 -9.50
C GLY A 41 -21.26 4.97 -8.76
N LEU A 42 -19.94 4.97 -8.41
CA LEU A 42 -19.36 6.03 -7.60
C LEU A 42 -19.33 7.36 -8.35
N SER A 43 -19.89 8.38 -7.71
CA SER A 43 -19.85 9.76 -8.22
C SER A 43 -19.37 10.71 -7.15
N LYS A 44 -18.60 11.72 -7.57
CA LYS A 44 -18.09 12.79 -6.71
C LYS A 44 -17.92 14.08 -7.49
N ALA A 45 -18.50 15.16 -6.97
CA ALA A 45 -18.30 16.50 -7.51
C ALA A 45 -17.73 17.44 -6.44
N TYR A 46 -16.97 18.41 -6.87
CA TYR A 46 -16.49 19.54 -6.09
C TYR A 46 -16.97 20.81 -6.78
N ASP A 47 -17.95 21.48 -6.20
CA ASP A 47 -18.65 22.63 -6.79
C ASP A 47 -19.15 22.29 -8.23
N LYS A 48 -18.49 22.85 -9.25
CA LYS A 48 -18.82 22.66 -10.68
C LYS A 48 -17.98 21.58 -11.37
N VAL A 49 -17.02 20.99 -10.67
CA VAL A 49 -16.10 20.00 -11.26
C VAL A 49 -16.53 18.59 -10.85
N VAL A 50 -16.93 17.78 -11.83
CA VAL A 50 -17.18 16.35 -11.62
C VAL A 50 -15.85 15.63 -11.60
N ALA A 51 -15.47 15.11 -10.43
CA ALA A 51 -14.23 14.35 -10.25
C ALA A 51 -14.39 12.87 -10.59
N LEU A 52 -15.57 12.28 -10.26
CA LEU A 52 -15.95 10.92 -10.62
C LEU A 52 -17.39 10.90 -11.11
N ASP A 53 -17.67 10.13 -12.15
CA ASP A 53 -18.97 10.03 -12.80
C ASP A 53 -19.28 8.54 -13.10
N ASP A 54 -20.12 7.94 -12.27
CA ASP A 54 -20.61 6.56 -12.38
C ASP A 54 -19.49 5.50 -12.47
N VAL A 55 -18.49 5.60 -11.60
CA VAL A 55 -17.33 4.68 -11.59
C VAL A 55 -17.68 3.39 -10.88
N SER A 56 -17.51 2.27 -11.59
CA SER A 56 -17.66 0.91 -11.06
C SER A 56 -16.38 0.12 -11.27
N LEU A 57 -15.92 -0.59 -10.23
CA LEU A 57 -14.68 -1.38 -10.25
C LEU A 57 -14.77 -2.52 -9.25
N GLN A 58 -14.27 -3.70 -9.64
CA GLN A 58 -14.10 -4.85 -8.75
C GLN A 58 -12.63 -5.23 -8.66
N MET A 59 -12.23 -5.75 -7.50
CA MET A 59 -10.90 -6.25 -7.20
C MET A 59 -11.00 -7.53 -6.39
N VAL A 60 -10.15 -8.51 -6.70
CA VAL A 60 -10.08 -9.78 -5.98
C VAL A 60 -8.89 -9.81 -5.02
N VAL A 61 -8.93 -10.71 -4.03
CA VAL A 61 -7.81 -10.90 -3.09
C VAL A 61 -6.54 -11.30 -3.83
N GLY A 62 -5.42 -10.70 -3.46
CA GLY A 62 -4.11 -10.96 -4.07
C GLY A 62 -3.91 -10.31 -5.43
N GLU A 63 -4.72 -9.32 -5.79
CA GLU A 63 -4.60 -8.60 -7.05
C GLU A 63 -3.79 -7.31 -6.90
N PHE A 64 -2.98 -6.97 -7.90
CA PHE A 64 -2.28 -5.72 -8.04
C PHE A 64 -2.92 -4.90 -9.18
N ILE A 65 -3.70 -3.88 -8.86
CA ILE A 65 -4.31 -2.98 -9.85
C ILE A 65 -3.55 -1.66 -9.89
N ALA A 66 -3.19 -1.21 -11.09
CA ALA A 66 -2.70 0.14 -11.35
C ALA A 66 -3.79 0.99 -11.99
N LEU A 67 -4.05 2.15 -11.42
CA LEU A 67 -4.97 3.17 -11.93
C LEU A 67 -4.15 4.30 -12.55
N CYS A 68 -4.23 4.48 -13.86
CA CYS A 68 -3.54 5.52 -14.60
C CYS A 68 -4.51 6.52 -15.23
N GLY A 69 -3.99 7.58 -15.85
CA GLY A 69 -4.78 8.62 -16.54
C GLY A 69 -4.21 10.02 -16.32
N PRO A 70 -4.71 11.03 -17.03
CA PRO A 70 -4.20 12.39 -16.94
C PRO A 70 -4.37 13.01 -15.55
N SER A 71 -3.61 14.07 -15.28
CA SER A 71 -3.80 14.86 -14.04
C SER A 71 -5.22 15.42 -14.01
N GLY A 72 -5.83 15.43 -12.81
CA GLY A 72 -7.21 15.86 -12.63
C GLY A 72 -8.29 14.85 -13.07
N ALA A 73 -7.92 13.65 -13.51
CA ALA A 73 -8.89 12.62 -13.93
C ALA A 73 -9.75 12.02 -12.80
N GLY A 74 -9.45 12.31 -11.52
CA GLY A 74 -10.19 11.78 -10.36
C GLY A 74 -9.51 10.60 -9.65
N LYS A 75 -8.30 10.20 -10.04
CA LYS A 75 -7.59 9.01 -9.52
C LYS A 75 -7.40 9.04 -7.99
N SER A 76 -6.79 10.10 -7.46
CA SER A 76 -6.59 10.26 -6.01
C SER A 76 -7.92 10.41 -5.27
N THR A 77 -8.93 11.02 -5.90
CA THR A 77 -10.29 11.09 -5.35
C THR A 77 -10.86 9.69 -5.14
N LEU A 78 -10.77 8.82 -6.16
CA LEU A 78 -11.22 7.43 -6.06
C LEU A 78 -10.48 6.68 -4.94
N LEU A 79 -9.16 6.79 -4.91
CA LEU A 79 -8.32 6.14 -3.91
C LEU A 79 -8.67 6.60 -2.48
N TYR A 80 -8.86 7.90 -2.25
CA TYR A 80 -9.21 8.44 -0.94
C TYR A 80 -10.65 8.11 -0.52
N MET A 81 -11.57 7.92 -1.47
CA MET A 81 -12.91 7.42 -1.17
C MET A 81 -12.86 5.96 -0.71
N VAL A 82 -12.08 5.10 -1.38
CA VAL A 82 -11.85 3.71 -0.95
C VAL A 82 -11.20 3.65 0.43
N ALA A 83 -10.28 4.57 0.75
CA ALA A 83 -9.68 4.70 2.08
C ALA A 83 -10.64 5.21 3.17
N GLY A 84 -11.87 5.62 2.81
CA GLY A 84 -12.79 6.27 3.73
C GLY A 84 -12.32 7.65 4.20
N LEU A 85 -11.39 8.28 3.47
CA LEU A 85 -10.92 9.65 3.73
C LEU A 85 -11.85 10.70 3.10
N LEU A 86 -12.53 10.34 2.02
CA LEU A 86 -13.54 11.16 1.34
C LEU A 86 -14.86 10.40 1.27
N GLY A 87 -15.98 11.16 1.33
CA GLY A 87 -17.32 10.62 1.11
C GLY A 87 -17.71 10.66 -0.37
N ALA A 88 -18.43 9.64 -0.84
CA ALA A 88 -19.11 9.64 -2.13
C ALA A 88 -20.36 10.52 -2.09
N ASP A 89 -20.72 11.13 -3.22
CA ASP A 89 -22.02 11.81 -3.38
C ASP A 89 -23.08 10.81 -3.85
N ALA A 90 -22.69 9.75 -4.58
CA ALA A 90 -23.54 8.63 -4.96
C ALA A 90 -22.74 7.34 -5.11
N GLY A 91 -23.44 6.21 -5.14
CA GLY A 91 -22.85 4.88 -5.28
C GLY A 91 -22.50 4.23 -3.95
N SER A 92 -21.81 3.08 -4.01
CA SER A 92 -21.42 2.31 -2.82
C SER A 92 -19.98 1.79 -2.93
N ILE A 93 -19.35 1.65 -1.75
CA ILE A 93 -17.98 1.15 -1.61
C ILE A 93 -18.01 0.01 -0.59
N ASP A 94 -17.76 -1.21 -1.04
CA ASP A 94 -17.47 -2.35 -0.19
C ASP A 94 -15.97 -2.70 -0.28
N VAL A 95 -15.32 -2.88 0.87
CA VAL A 95 -13.94 -3.36 0.93
C VAL A 95 -13.84 -4.40 2.03
N ALA A 96 -13.49 -5.61 1.67
CA ALA A 96 -13.34 -6.74 2.61
C ALA A 96 -14.59 -7.02 3.46
N GLY A 97 -15.80 -6.76 2.90
CA GLY A 97 -17.09 -6.89 3.58
C GLY A 97 -17.48 -5.69 4.43
N TYR A 98 -16.76 -4.58 4.32
CA TYR A 98 -17.07 -3.32 5.00
C TYR A 98 -17.73 -2.33 4.04
N ASP A 99 -18.99 -1.95 4.29
CA ASP A 99 -19.68 -0.87 3.54
C ASP A 99 -19.16 0.51 4.01
N VAL A 100 -18.08 0.96 3.35
CA VAL A 100 -17.39 2.21 3.69
C VAL A 100 -18.30 3.43 3.51
N SER A 101 -19.29 3.33 2.61
CA SER A 101 -20.22 4.42 2.32
C SER A 101 -21.11 4.77 3.52
N LYS A 102 -21.41 3.78 4.37
CA LYS A 102 -22.31 3.93 5.53
C LYS A 102 -21.59 4.14 6.86
N MET A 103 -20.25 4.03 6.89
CA MET A 103 -19.48 4.16 8.11
C MET A 103 -19.51 5.56 8.71
N SER A 104 -19.65 5.63 10.02
CA SER A 104 -19.34 6.82 10.82
C SER A 104 -17.84 7.17 10.77
N SER A 105 -17.48 8.37 11.20
CA SER A 105 -16.06 8.80 11.26
C SER A 105 -15.22 7.90 12.16
N PHE A 106 -15.79 7.39 13.25
CA PHE A 106 -15.11 6.46 14.16
C PHE A 106 -14.86 5.11 13.48
N GLU A 107 -15.85 4.54 12.80
CA GLU A 107 -15.74 3.28 12.07
C GLU A 107 -14.73 3.39 10.91
N LYS A 108 -14.73 4.52 10.16
CA LYS A 108 -13.71 4.80 9.13
C LYS A 108 -12.29 4.83 9.71
N THR A 109 -12.12 5.37 10.91
CA THR A 109 -10.81 5.38 11.58
C THR A 109 -10.37 3.98 11.95
N ARG A 110 -11.27 3.16 12.48
CA ARG A 110 -11.01 1.75 12.80
C ARG A 110 -10.73 0.93 11.54
N PHE A 111 -11.52 1.12 10.49
CA PHE A 111 -11.35 0.48 9.18
C PHE A 111 -9.95 0.75 8.59
N ARG A 112 -9.50 2.01 8.57
CA ARG A 112 -8.13 2.34 8.14
C ARG A 112 -7.06 1.67 8.98
N LYS A 113 -7.26 1.58 10.29
CA LYS A 113 -6.31 0.95 11.21
C LYS A 113 -6.22 -0.56 11.04
N GLU A 114 -7.32 -1.23 10.67
CA GLU A 114 -7.42 -2.69 10.66
C GLU A 114 -7.34 -3.29 9.25
N VAL A 115 -7.77 -2.56 8.22
CA VAL A 115 -8.00 -3.12 6.87
C VAL A 115 -7.14 -2.47 5.80
N ILE A 116 -6.85 -1.16 5.93
CA ILE A 116 -6.23 -0.36 4.87
C ILE A 116 -4.82 0.10 5.25
N GLY A 117 -3.85 -0.12 4.37
CA GLY A 117 -2.58 0.59 4.38
C GLY A 117 -2.59 1.73 3.38
N VAL A 118 -2.18 2.95 3.75
CA VAL A 118 -2.13 4.09 2.83
C VAL A 118 -0.70 4.56 2.64
N VAL A 119 -0.26 4.59 1.39
CA VAL A 119 1.01 5.21 0.96
C VAL A 119 0.68 6.47 0.19
N PHE A 120 1.08 7.61 0.71
CA PHE A 120 0.87 8.91 0.06
C PHE A 120 2.05 9.26 -0.86
N GLN A 121 1.83 10.16 -1.79
CA GLN A 121 2.87 10.70 -2.68
C GLN A 121 4.01 11.33 -1.85
N ASP A 122 3.67 12.17 -0.87
CA ASP A 122 4.59 12.59 0.18
C ASP A 122 4.38 11.67 1.38
N ALA A 123 5.42 11.09 1.93
CA ALA A 123 5.34 10.05 2.97
C ALA A 123 4.57 10.48 4.24
N ARG A 124 4.36 11.79 4.45
CA ARG A 124 3.63 12.37 5.60
C ARG A 124 4.09 11.77 6.92
N LEU A 125 5.40 11.72 7.12
CA LEU A 125 5.98 11.25 8.37
C LEU A 125 5.75 12.27 9.49
N ILE A 126 5.66 11.78 10.72
CA ILE A 126 5.54 12.61 11.90
C ILE A 126 6.94 13.17 12.21
N PRO A 127 7.19 14.49 12.13
CA PRO A 127 8.54 15.05 12.05
C PRO A 127 9.37 14.92 13.32
N TYR A 128 8.74 14.69 14.47
CA TYR A 128 9.38 14.53 15.78
C TYR A 128 9.47 13.08 16.27
N LEU A 129 9.04 12.12 15.45
CA LEU A 129 9.20 10.69 15.68
C LEU A 129 10.33 10.16 14.80
N ASP A 130 11.15 9.25 15.34
CA ASP A 130 12.14 8.54 14.55
C ASP A 130 11.49 7.56 13.55
N ILE A 131 12.30 6.88 12.73
CA ILE A 131 11.80 5.93 11.73
C ILE A 131 10.97 4.81 12.39
N ARG A 132 11.48 4.20 13.46
CA ARG A 132 10.81 3.09 14.15
C ARG A 132 9.48 3.53 14.74
N GLU A 133 9.47 4.68 15.39
CA GLU A 133 8.25 5.28 15.98
C GLU A 133 7.23 5.65 14.90
N ASN A 134 7.66 6.20 13.76
CA ASN A 134 6.79 6.48 12.62
C ASN A 134 6.12 5.21 12.08
N ILE A 135 6.87 4.11 11.94
CA ILE A 135 6.32 2.83 11.50
C ILE A 135 5.30 2.30 12.53
N LEU A 136 5.65 2.31 13.81
CA LEU A 136 4.80 1.81 14.89
C LEU A 136 3.57 2.67 15.16
N ALA A 137 3.54 3.94 14.73
CA ALA A 137 2.38 4.82 14.87
C ALA A 137 1.11 4.26 14.21
N ALA A 138 1.23 3.36 13.23
CA ALA A 138 0.10 2.64 12.61
C ALA A 138 -0.40 1.43 13.42
N ALA A 139 -0.02 1.31 14.71
CA ALA A 139 -0.43 0.22 15.60
C ALA A 139 0.09 -1.18 15.20
N GLY A 140 1.25 -1.24 14.56
CA GLY A 140 1.96 -2.48 14.25
C GLY A 140 2.65 -3.08 15.48
N ASN A 141 3.16 -4.30 15.33
CA ASN A 141 4.00 -4.91 16.33
C ASN A 141 5.49 -4.70 16.01
N GLN A 142 6.32 -4.72 17.05
CA GLN A 142 7.73 -4.40 16.97
C GLN A 142 8.51 -5.35 16.04
N ASN A 143 8.23 -6.67 16.13
CA ASN A 143 8.89 -7.67 15.28
C ASN A 143 8.62 -7.41 13.79
N ARG A 144 7.38 -7.01 13.45
CA ARG A 144 7.05 -6.68 12.06
C ARG A 144 7.71 -5.40 11.60
N ALA A 145 7.78 -4.39 12.46
CA ALA A 145 8.50 -3.15 12.16
C ALA A 145 9.99 -3.45 11.85
N ASP A 146 10.66 -4.27 12.65
CA ASP A 146 12.04 -4.67 12.44
C ASP A 146 12.24 -5.42 11.12
N GLN A 147 11.34 -6.35 10.77
CA GLN A 147 11.37 -7.05 9.49
C GLN A 147 11.23 -6.09 8.30
N LEU A 148 10.31 -5.12 8.38
CA LEU A 148 10.09 -4.13 7.32
C LEU A 148 11.28 -3.17 7.20
N ILE A 149 11.87 -2.74 8.31
CA ILE A 149 13.09 -1.94 8.33
C ILE A 149 14.21 -2.65 7.54
N VAL A 150 14.44 -3.93 7.81
CA VAL A 150 15.45 -4.74 7.11
C VAL A 150 15.08 -4.91 5.63
N SER A 151 13.85 -5.31 5.34
CA SER A 151 13.43 -5.61 3.96
C SER A 151 13.40 -4.39 3.03
N LEU A 152 13.28 -3.19 3.61
CA LEU A 152 13.26 -1.92 2.88
C LEU A 152 14.59 -1.15 2.96
N GLY A 153 15.66 -1.77 3.51
CA GLY A 153 17.01 -1.21 3.57
C GLY A 153 17.11 0.05 4.43
N LEU A 154 16.48 0.02 5.62
CA LEU A 154 16.42 1.15 6.56
C LEU A 154 17.20 0.89 7.86
N GLU A 155 17.96 -0.23 7.99
CA GLU A 155 18.61 -0.65 9.26
C GLU A 155 19.55 0.40 9.83
N GLY A 156 20.31 1.09 8.98
CA GLY A 156 21.25 2.12 9.39
C GLY A 156 20.61 3.46 9.77
N ARG A 157 19.27 3.57 9.71
CA ARG A 157 18.52 4.82 9.84
C ARG A 157 17.47 4.83 10.95
N THR A 158 17.33 3.75 11.70
CA THR A 158 16.21 3.51 12.62
C THR A 158 15.94 4.62 13.63
N SER A 159 16.99 5.29 14.10
CA SER A 159 16.92 6.42 15.06
C SER A 159 16.97 7.81 14.40
N HIS A 160 16.94 7.89 13.06
CA HIS A 160 16.93 9.17 12.37
C HIS A 160 15.53 9.78 12.37
N LEU A 161 15.47 11.11 12.42
CA LEU A 161 14.25 11.88 12.23
C LEU A 161 13.96 12.03 10.71
N PRO A 162 12.70 12.25 10.32
CA PRO A 162 12.34 12.43 8.91
C PRO A 162 13.17 13.48 8.16
N GLY A 163 13.55 14.59 8.81
CA GLY A 163 14.35 15.63 8.19
C GLY A 163 15.80 15.24 7.87
N GLU A 164 16.27 14.11 8.39
CA GLU A 164 17.62 13.58 8.15
C GLU A 164 17.65 12.53 7.04
N LEU A 165 16.48 12.23 6.43
CA LEU A 165 16.31 11.22 5.42
C LEU A 165 16.18 11.81 4.03
N SER A 166 16.69 11.09 3.03
CA SER A 166 16.36 11.36 1.63
C SER A 166 14.87 11.12 1.34
N ALA A 167 14.33 11.70 0.27
CA ALA A 167 12.94 11.48 -0.15
C ALA A 167 12.62 9.98 -0.34
N GLY A 168 13.55 9.22 -0.92
CA GLY A 168 13.40 7.79 -1.09
C GLY A 168 13.38 7.01 0.24
N GLU A 169 14.21 7.39 1.22
CA GLU A 169 14.17 6.80 2.56
C GLU A 169 12.85 7.14 3.25
N GLN A 170 12.39 8.39 3.19
CA GLN A 170 11.09 8.79 3.74
C GLN A 170 9.94 7.98 3.12
N GLN A 171 9.96 7.77 1.81
CA GLN A 171 8.92 7.01 1.11
C GLN A 171 8.93 5.53 1.52
N ARG A 172 10.12 4.92 1.70
CA ARG A 172 10.23 3.55 2.22
C ARG A 172 9.72 3.43 3.67
N VAL A 173 9.95 4.44 4.51
CA VAL A 173 9.34 4.51 5.86
C VAL A 173 7.82 4.61 5.76
N GLY A 174 7.28 5.43 4.86
CA GLY A 174 5.85 5.54 4.60
C GLY A 174 5.23 4.21 4.16
N LEU A 175 5.93 3.47 3.30
CA LEU A 175 5.53 2.13 2.89
C LEU A 175 5.58 1.14 4.06
N ALA A 176 6.66 1.13 4.86
CA ALA A 176 6.76 0.28 6.06
C ALA A 176 5.60 0.54 7.03
N ARG A 177 5.29 1.81 7.28
CA ARG A 177 4.15 2.22 8.12
C ARG A 177 2.82 1.72 7.59
N ALA A 178 2.63 1.74 6.26
CA ALA A 178 1.41 1.23 5.63
C ALA A 178 1.28 -0.30 5.73
N LEU A 179 2.41 -1.04 5.83
CA LEU A 179 2.44 -2.50 5.84
C LEU A 179 2.52 -3.14 7.23
N VAL A 180 2.85 -2.37 8.28
CA VAL A 180 3.21 -2.93 9.59
C VAL A 180 2.08 -3.65 10.32
N HIS A 181 0.83 -3.26 10.06
CA HIS A 181 -0.36 -3.83 10.69
C HIS A 181 -1.05 -4.91 9.84
N PHE A 182 -0.39 -5.41 8.78
CA PHE A 182 -0.93 -6.43 7.86
C PHE A 182 -2.28 -6.04 7.24
N PRO A 183 -2.38 -4.92 6.51
CA PRO A 183 -3.64 -4.52 5.90
C PRO A 183 -4.12 -5.59 4.90
N LYS A 184 -5.41 -5.62 4.57
CA LYS A 184 -5.94 -6.44 3.48
C LYS A 184 -5.73 -5.79 2.11
N LEU A 185 -5.74 -4.46 2.08
CA LEU A 185 -5.57 -3.65 0.88
C LEU A 185 -4.61 -2.49 1.15
N VAL A 186 -3.58 -2.37 0.33
CA VAL A 186 -2.72 -1.19 0.26
C VAL A 186 -3.22 -0.27 -0.85
N LEU A 187 -3.41 0.99 -0.48
CA LEU A 187 -3.77 2.08 -1.38
C LEU A 187 -2.56 3.01 -1.51
N ALA A 188 -2.01 3.15 -2.70
CA ALA A 188 -0.82 3.96 -2.93
C ALA A 188 -1.10 5.06 -3.96
N ASP A 189 -0.84 6.31 -3.59
CA ASP A 189 -1.00 7.49 -4.46
C ASP A 189 0.36 7.97 -4.92
N GLU A 190 0.72 7.74 -6.19
CA GLU A 190 2.00 8.10 -6.84
C GLU A 190 3.24 7.76 -5.97
N PRO A 191 3.37 6.49 -5.49
CA PRO A 191 4.35 6.14 -4.46
C PRO A 191 5.81 6.23 -4.91
N THR A 192 6.05 6.35 -6.23
CA THR A 192 7.38 6.49 -6.84
C THR A 192 7.64 7.88 -7.42
N GLY A 193 6.68 8.79 -7.31
CA GLY A 193 6.82 10.16 -7.77
C GLY A 193 7.97 10.87 -7.05
N ASN A 194 8.80 11.60 -7.79
CA ASN A 194 9.95 12.36 -7.27
C ASN A 194 11.08 11.52 -6.64
N LEU A 195 11.14 10.21 -6.90
CA LEU A 195 12.21 9.33 -6.43
C LEU A 195 13.24 9.07 -7.53
N ASP A 196 14.50 8.87 -7.11
CA ASP A 196 15.51 8.27 -7.97
C ASP A 196 15.17 6.82 -8.33
N ASP A 197 15.79 6.28 -9.37
CA ASP A 197 15.48 4.93 -9.88
C ASP A 197 15.67 3.83 -8.86
N ALA A 198 16.71 3.90 -8.03
CA ALA A 198 16.98 2.88 -7.02
C ALA A 198 15.94 2.92 -5.90
N SER A 199 15.56 4.11 -5.44
CA SER A 199 14.51 4.31 -4.43
C SER A 199 13.14 3.89 -4.94
N ALA A 200 12.81 4.22 -6.19
CA ALA A 200 11.57 3.82 -6.82
C ALA A 200 11.47 2.29 -6.97
N GLU A 201 12.54 1.62 -7.42
CA GLU A 201 12.56 0.16 -7.53
C GLU A 201 12.39 -0.53 -6.16
N ALA A 202 12.97 0.03 -5.10
CA ALA A 202 12.79 -0.49 -3.74
C ALA A 202 11.33 -0.42 -3.29
N VAL A 203 10.62 0.68 -3.59
CA VAL A 203 9.18 0.85 -3.29
C VAL A 203 8.35 -0.14 -4.11
N VAL A 204 8.61 -0.27 -5.41
CA VAL A 204 7.91 -1.21 -6.31
C VAL A 204 8.11 -2.64 -5.84
N SER A 205 9.34 -3.03 -5.52
CA SER A 205 9.68 -4.35 -4.99
C SER A 205 8.98 -4.63 -3.66
N GLY A 206 8.88 -3.64 -2.78
CA GLY A 206 8.14 -3.73 -1.51
C GLY A 206 6.65 -4.03 -1.72
N LEU A 207 5.99 -3.32 -2.64
CA LEU A 207 4.60 -3.56 -3.02
C LEU A 207 4.41 -4.94 -3.65
N GLN A 208 5.32 -5.36 -4.54
CA GLN A 208 5.26 -6.69 -5.15
C GLN A 208 5.42 -7.83 -4.14
N ASN A 209 6.35 -7.69 -3.20
CA ASN A 209 6.55 -8.69 -2.16
C ASN A 209 5.31 -8.80 -1.28
N TYR A 210 4.67 -7.66 -0.96
CA TYR A 210 3.42 -7.67 -0.22
C TYR A 210 2.30 -8.43 -0.95
N VAL A 211 2.19 -8.28 -2.29
CA VAL A 211 1.21 -9.03 -3.10
C VAL A 211 1.56 -10.51 -3.16
N LYS A 212 2.84 -10.88 -3.31
CA LYS A 212 3.30 -12.28 -3.26
C LYS A 212 3.00 -12.95 -1.91
N ASP A 213 2.98 -12.17 -0.84
CA ASP A 213 2.62 -12.63 0.51
C ASP A 213 1.09 -12.69 0.73
N GLY A 214 0.28 -12.49 -0.32
CA GLY A 214 -1.17 -12.60 -0.32
C GLY A 214 -1.93 -11.30 -0.06
N GLY A 215 -1.24 -10.16 0.02
CA GLY A 215 -1.86 -8.84 0.10
C GLY A 215 -2.41 -8.36 -1.25
N SER A 216 -3.12 -7.25 -1.25
CA SER A 216 -3.68 -6.65 -2.46
C SER A 216 -3.29 -5.18 -2.56
N VAL A 217 -3.07 -4.66 -3.77
CA VAL A 217 -2.60 -3.29 -4.01
C VAL A 217 -3.45 -2.59 -5.06
N LEU A 218 -3.97 -1.42 -4.72
CA LEU A 218 -4.50 -0.45 -5.68
C LEU A 218 -3.57 0.77 -5.69
N VAL A 219 -2.87 0.98 -6.78
CA VAL A 219 -1.92 2.08 -6.93
C VAL A 219 -2.37 3.07 -8.00
N VAL A 220 -2.32 4.35 -7.68
CA VAL A 220 -2.43 5.44 -8.65
C VAL A 220 -1.03 5.77 -9.11
N THR A 221 -0.75 5.68 -10.42
CA THR A 221 0.57 5.99 -10.93
C THR A 221 0.59 6.21 -12.45
N HIS A 222 1.63 6.88 -12.91
CA HIS A 222 2.03 6.93 -14.33
C HIS A 222 3.43 6.32 -14.57
N ASP A 223 4.03 5.74 -13.52
CA ASP A 223 5.38 5.14 -13.59
C ASP A 223 5.33 3.78 -14.32
N PRO A 224 6.04 3.63 -15.47
CA PRO A 224 6.07 2.38 -16.23
C PRO A 224 6.57 1.18 -15.42
N ARG A 225 7.45 1.40 -14.42
CA ARG A 225 7.97 0.35 -13.53
C ARG A 225 6.83 -0.29 -12.74
N VAL A 226 5.93 0.52 -12.20
CA VAL A 226 4.75 0.05 -11.45
C VAL A 226 3.73 -0.57 -12.40
N LEU A 227 3.43 0.10 -13.53
CA LEU A 227 2.45 -0.39 -14.53
C LEU A 227 2.83 -1.78 -15.05
N SER A 228 4.13 -2.05 -15.27
CA SER A 228 4.61 -3.35 -15.75
C SER A 228 4.47 -4.50 -14.73
N LYS A 229 4.19 -4.20 -13.47
CA LYS A 229 4.06 -5.17 -12.38
C LYS A 229 2.61 -5.40 -11.95
N ALA A 230 1.68 -4.58 -12.44
CA ALA A 230 0.27 -4.72 -12.14
C ALA A 230 -0.36 -5.89 -12.93
N ASP A 231 -1.25 -6.63 -12.28
CA ASP A 231 -2.07 -7.65 -12.95
C ASP A 231 -3.09 -7.02 -13.91
N ARG A 232 -3.59 -5.83 -13.54
CA ARG A 232 -4.50 -5.02 -14.38
C ARG A 232 -4.11 -3.56 -14.32
N VAL A 233 -4.17 -2.91 -15.49
CA VAL A 233 -4.03 -1.46 -15.63
C VAL A 233 -5.38 -0.89 -16.06
N ILE A 234 -5.88 0.05 -15.28
CA ILE A 234 -7.17 0.71 -15.50
C ILE A 234 -6.91 2.18 -15.80
N THR A 235 -7.51 2.68 -16.87
CA THR A 235 -7.39 4.09 -17.24
C THR A 235 -8.62 4.86 -16.76
N LEU A 236 -8.40 5.92 -16.00
CA LEU A 236 -9.43 6.90 -15.61
C LEU A 236 -9.23 8.18 -16.41
N GLU A 237 -10.28 8.64 -17.08
CA GLU A 237 -10.29 9.90 -17.82
C GLU A 237 -11.59 10.65 -17.58
N LYS A 238 -11.49 11.94 -17.25
CA LYS A 238 -12.64 12.81 -16.99
C LYS A 238 -13.69 12.19 -16.02
N GLY A 239 -13.19 11.52 -14.97
CA GLY A 239 -14.01 10.89 -13.94
C GLY A 239 -14.61 9.55 -14.33
N LYS A 240 -14.26 8.95 -15.48
CA LYS A 240 -14.80 7.67 -15.97
C LYS A 240 -13.68 6.65 -16.21
N ILE A 241 -13.97 5.39 -15.95
CA ILE A 241 -13.10 4.27 -16.37
C ILE A 241 -13.27 4.08 -17.88
N LEU A 242 -12.15 4.06 -18.60
CA LEU A 242 -12.11 3.65 -20.00
C LEU A 242 -12.01 2.12 -20.07
N LEU A 243 -12.86 1.51 -20.87
CA LEU A 243 -12.89 0.07 -21.15
C LEU A 243 -11.93 -0.28 -22.29
#